data_984e4a9782b94b12affb504463b98cfe
#
_entry.id   984e4a9782b94b12affb504463b98cfe
#
_cell.length_a   1.000
_cell.length_b   1.000
_cell.length_c   1.000
_cell.angle_alpha   90.00
_cell.angle_beta   90.00
_cell.angle_gamma   90.00
#
_symmetry.space_group_name_H-M   'P 1'
#
loop_
_entity.id
_entity.type
_entity.pdbx_description
1 polymer ?
#
loop_
_entity_poly.entity_id
_entity_poly.type
_entity_poly.pdbx_seq_one_letter_code
_entity_poly.pdbx_strand_id
1 'polypeptide(L)'
;MVEGIKLQSVDTGATLVLDMVSTPDYILGSVDWGAVESTHHSFKYVNQIGVYVAGTSLETRSISITGWVIAENETMMTNRKRVLNRFFNPQGAIDVFYKNYVLRFLPNTSVKYSATIADNNEVVCKFKIEGYCPDPLFKEKTESKVAAARIVPMFHFPLVISKTPKPPGGIIFGLRQPSLIVAINNSGAVDVGMKIIFRANGTLSGPSLINVNTQKYFKVNKSMQAGEEIVIDTIIGEKKIQGTLNGVTSNYFKYRDLGSEWLQLSVGDNLFRYDADQNAENLEVYVYYNNKYLEVQECY
;
A
#
# COMPACT_ATOMS: atom_id res chain seq x y z
N MET A 1 -0.24 12.49 22.56
CA MET A 1 1.22 12.77 22.57
C MET A 1 1.81 12.08 21.37
N VAL A 2 2.51 12.76 20.49
CA VAL A 2 3.08 12.15 19.28
C VAL A 2 4.22 11.23 19.74
N GLU A 3 4.02 9.91 19.72
CA GLU A 3 5.10 8.94 19.80
C GLU A 3 6.00 9.18 18.58
N GLY A 4 7.31 9.07 18.69
CA GLY A 4 8.29 9.38 17.65
C GLY A 4 7.90 8.98 16.21
N ILE A 5 8.54 9.58 15.25
CA ILE A 5 8.40 9.23 13.82
C ILE A 5 9.70 8.64 13.30
N LYS A 6 9.58 7.64 12.43
CA LYS A 6 10.71 7.11 11.66
C LYS A 6 10.62 7.65 10.24
N LEU A 7 11.70 8.21 9.77
CA LEU A 7 11.86 8.75 8.42
C LEU A 7 12.81 7.88 7.64
N GLN A 8 12.53 7.62 6.37
CA GLN A 8 13.41 6.87 5.49
C GLN A 8 13.51 7.57 4.13
N SER A 9 14.70 7.90 3.72
CA SER A 9 14.95 8.40 2.37
C SER A 9 14.66 7.31 1.33
N VAL A 10 13.88 7.62 0.34
CA VAL A 10 13.52 6.67 -0.74
C VAL A 10 14.72 6.37 -1.62
N ASP A 11 15.54 7.39 -1.89
CA ASP A 11 16.66 7.28 -2.84
C ASP A 11 17.88 6.55 -2.23
N THR A 12 18.19 6.84 -0.96
CA THR A 12 19.41 6.32 -0.30
C THR A 12 19.13 5.18 0.66
N GLY A 13 17.87 4.96 1.06
CA GLY A 13 17.49 4.02 2.12
C GLY A 13 17.92 4.46 3.52
N ALA A 14 18.57 5.62 3.66
CA ALA A 14 18.99 6.15 4.95
C ALA A 14 17.78 6.37 5.87
N THR A 15 17.94 6.09 7.15
CA THR A 15 16.87 6.23 8.14
C THR A 15 17.24 7.26 9.20
N LEU A 16 16.24 8.03 9.63
CA LEU A 16 16.31 8.98 10.73
C LEU A 16 15.13 8.74 11.66
N VAL A 17 15.37 8.64 12.95
CA VAL A 17 14.31 8.54 13.95
C VAL A 17 14.26 9.85 14.70
N LEU A 18 13.07 10.42 14.80
CA LEU A 18 12.79 11.60 15.62
C LEU A 18 11.80 11.16 16.69
N ASP A 19 12.23 11.17 17.94
CA ASP A 19 11.34 10.89 19.06
C ASP A 19 11.62 11.84 20.25
N MET A 20 10.85 11.70 21.31
CA MET A 20 11.00 12.54 22.49
C MET A 20 12.01 11.98 23.52
N VAL A 21 12.47 10.74 23.37
CA VAL A 21 13.14 10.01 24.47
C VAL A 21 14.42 9.28 24.04
N SER A 22 14.46 8.66 22.88
CA SER A 22 15.49 7.64 22.57
C SER A 22 16.65 8.11 21.70
N THR A 23 16.58 9.28 21.07
CA THR A 23 17.66 9.82 20.24
C THR A 23 18.21 11.11 20.83
N PRO A 24 19.42 11.10 21.42
CA PRO A 24 19.97 12.30 22.03
C PRO A 24 20.33 13.41 21.02
N ASP A 25 20.40 13.06 19.72
CA ASP A 25 20.86 13.95 18.67
C ASP A 25 19.77 14.83 18.07
N TYR A 26 18.57 14.26 17.90
CA TYR A 26 17.43 14.93 17.28
C TYR A 26 16.14 14.61 18.06
N ILE A 27 15.53 15.63 18.61
CA ILE A 27 14.29 15.52 19.39
C ILE A 27 13.13 15.97 18.53
N LEU A 28 12.05 15.18 18.50
CA LEU A 28 10.79 15.56 17.86
C LEU A 28 10.05 16.59 18.72
N GLY A 29 9.67 17.71 18.14
CA GLY A 29 8.83 18.71 18.80
C GLY A 29 7.36 18.49 18.50
N SER A 30 7.00 18.58 17.25
CA SER A 30 5.63 18.33 16.78
C SER A 30 5.62 17.94 15.31
N VAL A 31 4.59 17.21 14.92
CA VAL A 31 4.23 16.97 13.53
C VAL A 31 2.85 17.56 13.32
N ASP A 32 2.76 18.47 12.38
CA ASP A 32 1.47 18.93 11.86
C ASP A 32 1.20 18.12 10.58
N TRP A 33 0.25 17.22 10.67
CA TRP A 33 -0.12 16.34 9.56
C TRP A 33 -0.95 17.05 8.49
N GLY A 34 -1.39 18.28 8.74
CA GLY A 34 -2.28 19.04 7.87
C GLY A 34 -3.62 18.35 7.60
N ALA A 35 -4.53 19.06 6.99
CA ALA A 35 -5.79 18.51 6.50
C ALA A 35 -5.69 18.13 5.02
N VAL A 36 -6.53 17.18 4.58
CA VAL A 36 -6.73 16.91 3.15
C VAL A 36 -7.80 17.85 2.64
N GLU A 37 -7.44 18.65 1.69
CA GLU A 37 -8.39 19.52 0.99
C GLU A 37 -8.98 18.83 -0.23
N SER A 38 -10.16 19.27 -0.65
CA SER A 38 -10.80 18.78 -1.86
C SER A 38 -11.15 19.93 -2.79
N THR A 39 -10.91 19.71 -4.09
CA THR A 39 -11.36 20.63 -5.15
C THR A 39 -12.59 20.06 -5.83
N HIS A 40 -13.67 20.86 -5.84
CA HIS A 40 -14.91 20.53 -6.53
C HIS A 40 -14.91 21.13 -7.94
N HIS A 41 -14.83 20.26 -8.95
CA HIS A 41 -14.93 20.67 -10.34
C HIS A 41 -16.39 20.94 -10.70
N SER A 42 -16.73 22.20 -10.85
CA SER A 42 -18.12 22.62 -11.07
C SER A 42 -18.27 23.51 -12.28
N PHE A 43 -19.46 23.49 -12.88
CA PHE A 43 -19.84 24.41 -13.96
C PHE A 43 -21.29 24.90 -13.78
N LYS A 44 -21.60 26.03 -14.43
CA LYS A 44 -22.91 26.66 -14.32
C LYS A 44 -23.47 26.92 -15.71
N TYR A 45 -24.72 26.51 -15.92
CA TYR A 45 -25.44 26.86 -17.13
C TYR A 45 -26.09 28.24 -17.01
N VAL A 46 -26.39 28.86 -18.13
CA VAL A 46 -27.14 30.13 -18.19
C VAL A 46 -28.47 29.96 -17.50
N ASN A 47 -28.85 30.92 -16.62
CA ASN A 47 -30.07 30.91 -15.82
C ASN A 47 -30.21 29.76 -14.80
N GLN A 48 -29.15 29.05 -14.49
CA GLN A 48 -29.16 28.05 -13.41
C GLN A 48 -28.97 28.69 -12.04
N ILE A 49 -29.78 28.28 -11.05
CA ILE A 49 -29.55 28.59 -9.64
C ILE A 49 -28.55 27.55 -9.07
N GLY A 50 -27.45 28.03 -8.51
CA GLY A 50 -26.38 27.16 -8.01
C GLY A 50 -25.41 26.69 -9.11
N VAL A 51 -24.65 25.62 -8.85
CA VAL A 51 -23.66 25.03 -9.74
C VAL A 51 -23.86 23.52 -9.83
N TYR A 52 -23.49 22.94 -10.95
CA TYR A 52 -23.41 21.48 -11.11
C TYR A 52 -21.98 21.03 -10.78
N VAL A 53 -21.81 20.09 -9.85
CA VAL A 53 -20.51 19.50 -9.50
C VAL A 53 -20.29 18.28 -10.38
N ALA A 54 -19.32 18.37 -11.29
CA ALA A 54 -18.97 17.29 -12.21
C ALA A 54 -18.08 16.22 -11.56
N GLY A 55 -17.32 16.61 -10.52
CA GLY A 55 -16.43 15.70 -9.81
C GLY A 55 -15.71 16.39 -8.66
N THR A 56 -15.07 15.60 -7.82
CA THR A 56 -14.26 16.07 -6.69
C THR A 56 -12.91 15.35 -6.74
N SER A 57 -11.82 16.10 -6.60
CA SER A 57 -10.47 15.57 -6.42
C SER A 57 -9.94 15.90 -5.03
N LEU A 58 -9.16 14.97 -4.46
CA LEU A 58 -8.40 15.27 -3.25
C LEU A 58 -7.09 15.94 -3.64
N GLU A 59 -6.76 17.01 -2.92
CA GLU A 59 -5.51 17.75 -3.11
C GLU A 59 -4.36 17.13 -2.31
N THR A 60 -3.16 17.59 -2.56
CA THR A 60 -1.98 17.19 -1.81
C THR A 60 -2.08 17.62 -0.36
N ARG A 61 -1.51 16.85 0.55
CA ARG A 61 -1.47 17.18 1.98
C ARG A 61 -0.17 17.92 2.29
N SER A 62 -0.27 19.08 2.93
CA SER A 62 0.88 19.79 3.46
C SER A 62 1.23 19.30 4.86
N ILE A 63 2.51 19.01 5.10
CA ILE A 63 2.99 18.57 6.41
C ILE A 63 4.12 19.48 6.88
N SER A 64 4.17 19.73 8.19
CA SER A 64 5.32 20.34 8.81
C SER A 64 5.82 19.54 10.01
N ILE A 65 7.14 19.37 10.08
CA ILE A 65 7.85 18.66 11.15
C ILE A 65 8.72 19.69 11.87
N THR A 66 8.56 19.82 13.18
CA THR A 66 9.41 20.65 14.01
C THR A 66 10.17 19.80 15.02
N GLY A 67 11.37 20.24 15.38
CA GLY A 67 12.18 19.52 16.36
C GLY A 67 13.40 20.32 16.80
N TRP A 68 14.25 19.68 17.56
CA TRP A 68 15.49 20.26 18.04
C TRP A 68 16.67 19.37 17.69
N VAL A 69 17.76 19.99 17.28
CA VAL A 69 19.10 19.38 17.22
C VAL A 69 19.76 19.67 18.55
N ILE A 70 20.27 18.64 19.20
CA ILE A 70 21.02 18.76 20.45
C ILE A 70 22.48 18.49 20.13
N ALA A 71 23.42 19.20 20.74
CA ALA A 71 24.85 18.98 20.58
C ALA A 71 25.59 19.37 21.87
N GLU A 72 26.80 18.89 22.05
CA GLU A 72 27.66 19.22 23.20
C GLU A 72 28.55 20.44 22.93
N ASN A 73 28.76 20.75 21.64
CA ASN A 73 29.59 21.85 21.20
C ASN A 73 29.25 22.28 19.77
N GLU A 74 29.80 23.44 19.35
CA GLU A 74 29.55 24.05 18.04
C GLU A 74 29.92 23.14 16.86
N THR A 75 31.03 22.42 16.96
CA THR A 75 31.50 21.52 15.91
C THR A 75 30.49 20.37 15.68
N MET A 76 30.02 19.76 16.76
CA MET A 76 28.97 18.72 16.69
C MET A 76 27.68 19.28 16.18
N MET A 77 27.27 20.48 16.62
CA MET A 77 26.08 21.17 16.14
C MET A 77 26.12 21.36 14.62
N THR A 78 27.24 21.87 14.12
CA THR A 78 27.45 22.08 12.68
C THR A 78 27.37 20.75 11.90
N ASN A 79 27.99 19.67 12.42
CA ASN A 79 27.95 18.36 11.79
C ASN A 79 26.52 17.78 11.79
N ARG A 80 25.80 17.87 12.89
CA ARG A 80 24.40 17.38 12.99
C ARG A 80 23.47 18.17 12.06
N LYS A 81 23.60 19.49 11.97
CA LYS A 81 22.86 20.30 10.98
C LYS A 81 23.18 19.88 9.54
N ARG A 82 24.44 19.56 9.23
CA ARG A 82 24.83 19.10 7.89
C ARG A 82 24.19 17.74 7.54
N VAL A 83 24.16 16.80 8.50
CA VAL A 83 23.50 15.50 8.33
C VAL A 83 22.00 15.70 8.08
N LEU A 84 21.35 16.55 8.89
CA LEU A 84 19.92 16.84 8.75
C LEU A 84 19.60 17.49 7.40
N ASN A 85 20.40 18.48 6.96
CA ASN A 85 20.23 19.10 5.64
C ASN A 85 20.44 18.14 4.48
N ARG A 86 21.37 17.19 4.61
CA ARG A 86 21.60 16.14 3.61
C ARG A 86 20.42 15.16 3.55
N PHE A 87 19.86 14.81 4.71
CA PHE A 87 18.71 13.90 4.79
C PHE A 87 17.46 14.52 4.18
N PHE A 88 17.16 15.78 4.52
CA PHE A 88 16.00 16.52 4.00
C PHE A 88 16.34 17.33 2.73
N ASN A 89 16.93 16.62 1.75
CA ASN A 89 17.20 17.24 0.46
C ASN A 89 15.87 17.46 -0.29
N PRO A 90 15.55 18.70 -0.75
CA PRO A 90 14.32 18.98 -1.51
C PRO A 90 14.18 18.23 -2.83
N GLN A 91 15.27 17.64 -3.34
CA GLN A 91 15.24 16.81 -4.55
C GLN A 91 14.88 15.35 -4.29
N GLY A 92 14.86 14.93 -3.01
CA GLY A 92 14.59 13.55 -2.62
C GLY A 92 13.19 13.37 -2.05
N ALA A 93 12.71 12.13 -2.03
CA ALA A 93 11.49 11.73 -1.36
C ALA A 93 11.79 11.02 -0.05
N ILE A 94 10.93 11.21 0.94
CA ILE A 94 11.07 10.63 2.28
C ILE A 94 9.77 9.92 2.64
N ASP A 95 9.87 8.68 3.04
CA ASP A 95 8.76 7.95 3.63
C ASP A 95 8.72 8.22 5.14
N VAL A 96 7.62 8.78 5.60
CA VAL A 96 7.35 9.10 7.01
C VAL A 96 6.52 8.00 7.61
N PHE A 97 7.10 7.26 8.55
CA PHE A 97 6.42 6.18 9.27
C PHE A 97 5.93 6.68 10.62
N TYR A 98 4.65 6.57 10.86
CA TYR A 98 4.02 6.86 12.14
C TYR A 98 3.10 5.73 12.53
N LYS A 99 3.37 5.07 13.66
CA LYS A 99 2.66 3.86 14.09
C LYS A 99 2.68 2.79 12.96
N ASN A 100 1.51 2.35 12.52
CA ASN A 100 1.35 1.38 11.42
C ASN A 100 1.09 2.03 10.05
N TYR A 101 1.34 3.32 9.91
CA TYR A 101 1.07 4.07 8.68
C TYR A 101 2.33 4.63 8.07
N VAL A 102 2.27 4.87 6.77
CA VAL A 102 3.32 5.53 5.99
C VAL A 102 2.71 6.60 5.09
N LEU A 103 3.41 7.75 5.02
CA LEU A 103 3.15 8.81 4.06
C LEU A 103 4.43 9.12 3.29
N ARG A 104 4.31 9.35 1.98
CA ARG A 104 5.41 9.86 1.17
C ARG A 104 5.44 11.37 1.23
N PHE A 105 6.52 11.92 1.72
CA PHE A 105 6.75 13.33 1.95
C PHE A 105 7.82 13.88 1.01
N LEU A 106 7.54 14.98 0.36
CA LEU A 106 8.49 15.73 -0.46
C LEU A 106 8.78 17.07 0.22
N PRO A 107 10.01 17.31 0.70
CA PRO A 107 10.37 18.61 1.28
C PRO A 107 10.27 19.71 0.24
N ASN A 108 9.59 20.82 0.57
CA ASN A 108 9.49 21.99 -0.31
C ASN A 108 10.73 22.89 -0.23
N THR A 109 11.40 22.87 0.93
CA THR A 109 12.55 23.72 1.22
C THR A 109 13.62 22.94 1.98
N SER A 110 14.84 23.44 2.01
CA SER A 110 15.84 22.98 2.97
C SER A 110 15.36 23.22 4.40
N VAL A 111 16.02 22.55 5.35
CA VAL A 111 15.74 22.69 6.78
C VAL A 111 15.85 24.16 7.19
N LYS A 112 14.80 24.70 7.82
CA LYS A 112 14.78 26.06 8.40
C LYS A 112 15.20 25.96 9.86
N TYR A 113 16.21 26.73 10.26
CA TYR A 113 16.64 26.84 11.64
C TYR A 113 16.15 28.15 12.26
N SER A 114 15.84 28.13 13.55
CA SER A 114 15.41 29.35 14.26
C SER A 114 16.53 30.39 14.22
N ALA A 115 16.14 31.67 14.05
CA ALA A 115 17.06 32.81 14.14
C ALA A 115 17.19 33.36 15.56
N THR A 116 16.36 32.88 16.49
CA THR A 116 16.36 33.36 17.88
C THR A 116 17.46 32.70 18.67
N ILE A 117 18.27 33.49 19.41
CA ILE A 117 19.42 32.95 20.19
C ILE A 117 18.96 31.93 21.24
N ALA A 118 17.79 32.10 21.84
CA ALA A 118 17.23 31.10 22.77
C ALA A 118 17.00 29.73 22.16
N ASP A 119 16.63 29.71 20.87
CA ASP A 119 16.29 28.49 20.12
C ASP A 119 17.41 28.00 19.19
N ASN A 120 18.51 28.73 19.08
CA ASN A 120 19.64 28.43 18.21
C ASN A 120 20.95 28.90 18.84
N ASN A 121 21.58 28.00 19.58
CA ASN A 121 22.88 28.17 20.21
C ASN A 121 23.79 26.97 19.96
N GLU A 122 24.93 26.90 20.63
CA GLU A 122 25.93 25.81 20.45
C GLU A 122 25.42 24.45 20.92
N VAL A 123 24.40 24.40 21.80
CA VAL A 123 23.91 23.18 22.44
C VAL A 123 22.55 22.75 21.88
N VAL A 124 21.69 23.71 21.56
CA VAL A 124 20.31 23.43 21.11
C VAL A 124 19.99 24.27 19.89
N CYS A 125 19.41 23.66 18.87
CA CYS A 125 18.94 24.37 17.69
C CYS A 125 17.57 23.84 17.23
N LYS A 126 16.56 24.71 17.27
CA LYS A 126 15.22 24.39 16.75
C LYS A 126 15.23 24.39 15.22
N PHE A 127 14.62 23.37 14.64
CA PHE A 127 14.44 23.28 13.20
C PHE A 127 12.97 23.10 12.83
N LYS A 128 12.65 23.49 11.61
CA LYS A 128 11.36 23.23 10.96
C LYS A 128 11.58 22.78 9.52
N ILE A 129 10.81 21.80 9.10
CA ILE A 129 10.79 21.28 7.73
C ILE A 129 9.35 21.31 7.27
N GLU A 130 9.15 21.82 6.07
CA GLU A 130 7.85 21.92 5.43
C GLU A 130 7.90 21.23 4.08
N GLY A 131 6.82 20.55 3.75
CA GLY A 131 6.68 19.88 2.48
C GLY A 131 5.26 19.37 2.26
N TYR A 132 5.07 18.59 1.24
CA TYR A 132 3.76 18.05 0.90
C TYR A 132 3.84 16.56 0.58
N CYS A 133 2.69 15.89 0.71
CA CYS A 133 2.49 14.51 0.31
C CYS A 133 1.68 14.48 -0.98
N PRO A 134 2.26 13.98 -2.10
CA PRO A 134 1.53 13.85 -3.37
C PRO A 134 0.31 12.92 -3.26
N ASP A 135 0.45 11.82 -2.50
CA ASP A 135 -0.67 11.00 -2.04
C ASP A 135 -1.03 11.47 -0.63
N PRO A 136 -2.20 12.15 -0.46
CA PRO A 136 -2.56 12.76 0.81
C PRO A 136 -3.00 11.77 1.89
N LEU A 137 -3.13 10.48 1.54
CA LEU A 137 -3.72 9.46 2.39
C LEU A 137 -2.66 8.65 3.13
N PHE A 138 -2.91 8.38 4.39
CA PHE A 138 -2.12 7.45 5.18
C PHE A 138 -2.32 6.02 4.69
N LYS A 139 -1.26 5.41 4.19
CA LYS A 139 -1.24 4.02 3.73
C LYS A 139 -0.82 3.11 4.89
N GLU A 140 -1.47 1.97 5.07
CA GLU A 140 -0.98 0.96 6.00
C GLU A 140 0.40 0.47 5.60
N LYS A 141 1.29 0.32 6.59
CA LYS A 141 2.64 -0.20 6.39
C LYS A 141 2.64 -1.67 5.98
N THR A 142 1.72 -2.44 6.55
CA THR A 142 1.60 -3.87 6.29
C THR A 142 0.59 -4.09 5.16
N GLU A 143 1.03 -4.78 4.11
CA GLU A 143 0.16 -5.19 3.01
C GLU A 143 -0.77 -6.32 3.49
N SER A 144 -2.07 -6.15 3.36
CA SER A 144 -3.06 -7.18 3.63
C SER A 144 -3.06 -8.21 2.51
N LYS A 145 -3.10 -9.49 2.87
CA LYS A 145 -3.10 -10.62 1.93
C LYS A 145 -4.36 -11.46 2.11
N VAL A 146 -5.10 -11.68 1.04
CA VAL A 146 -6.23 -12.60 1.01
C VAL A 146 -5.97 -13.66 -0.06
N ALA A 147 -6.15 -14.94 0.32
CA ALA A 147 -6.03 -16.07 -0.59
C ALA A 147 -7.41 -16.59 -0.95
N ALA A 148 -7.64 -16.84 -2.24
CA ALA A 148 -8.91 -17.32 -2.76
C ALA A 148 -9.10 -18.85 -2.65
N ALA A 149 -8.14 -19.58 -2.11
CA ALA A 149 -8.20 -21.03 -1.96
C ALA A 149 -8.32 -21.44 -0.50
N ARG A 150 -9.33 -22.26 -0.18
CA ARG A 150 -9.49 -22.87 1.13
C ARG A 150 -9.05 -24.32 1.09
N ILE A 151 -8.14 -24.73 1.98
CA ILE A 151 -7.83 -26.12 2.23
C ILE A 151 -8.84 -26.64 3.27
N VAL A 152 -9.68 -27.60 2.87
CA VAL A 152 -10.55 -28.30 3.79
C VAL A 152 -9.80 -29.52 4.32
N PRO A 153 -9.49 -29.60 5.61
CA PRO A 153 -8.86 -30.79 6.18
C PRO A 153 -9.82 -31.97 6.07
N MET A 154 -9.36 -33.05 5.42
CA MET A 154 -10.12 -34.30 5.27
C MET A 154 -9.77 -35.32 6.38
N PHE A 155 -9.00 -34.90 7.36
CA PHE A 155 -8.53 -35.74 8.45
C PHE A 155 -9.30 -35.44 9.73
N HIS A 156 -10.00 -36.44 10.25
CA HIS A 156 -10.77 -36.34 11.50
C HIS A 156 -10.32 -37.45 12.46
N PHE A 157 -10.23 -37.15 13.74
CA PHE A 157 -10.06 -38.15 14.79
C PHE A 157 -11.44 -38.59 15.35
N PRO A 158 -11.65 -39.90 15.65
CA PRO A 158 -10.70 -41.01 15.55
C PRO A 158 -10.48 -41.50 14.10
N LEU A 159 -9.23 -41.84 13.78
CA LEU A 159 -8.84 -42.36 12.48
C LEU A 159 -9.31 -43.79 12.32
N VAL A 160 -10.22 -44.03 11.39
CA VAL A 160 -10.64 -45.41 10.99
C VAL A 160 -9.97 -45.73 9.68
N ILE A 161 -8.99 -46.64 9.70
CA ILE A 161 -8.35 -47.16 8.54
C ILE A 161 -9.18 -48.35 8.01
N SER A 162 -9.83 -48.19 6.87
CA SER A 162 -10.60 -49.28 6.24
C SER A 162 -9.68 -50.40 5.77
N LYS A 163 -10.06 -51.68 6.08
CA LYS A 163 -9.34 -52.85 5.66
C LYS A 163 -9.42 -53.14 4.13
N THR A 164 -10.32 -52.46 3.44
CA THR A 164 -10.47 -52.57 1.97
C THR A 164 -9.94 -51.33 1.29
N PRO A 165 -8.79 -51.39 0.61
CA PRO A 165 -8.28 -50.26 -0.15
C PRO A 165 -9.21 -50.00 -1.36
N LYS A 166 -9.90 -48.84 -1.39
CA LYS A 166 -10.46 -48.33 -2.65
C LYS A 166 -9.33 -47.72 -3.47
N PRO A 167 -9.17 -48.08 -4.76
CA PRO A 167 -8.20 -47.41 -5.62
C PRO A 167 -8.69 -45.98 -5.97
N PRO A 168 -7.77 -45.00 -6.05
CA PRO A 168 -6.35 -45.06 -5.76
C PRO A 168 -6.04 -44.94 -4.27
N GLY A 169 -5.27 -45.93 -3.74
CA GLY A 169 -4.93 -45.99 -2.32
C GLY A 169 -4.00 -44.88 -1.87
N GLY A 170 -4.46 -44.11 -0.90
CA GLY A 170 -3.69 -43.09 -0.19
C GLY A 170 -4.52 -42.41 0.89
N ILE A 171 -3.85 -41.91 1.92
CA ILE A 171 -4.49 -41.08 2.96
C ILE A 171 -4.53 -39.66 2.39
N ILE A 172 -5.74 -39.12 2.18
CA ILE A 172 -5.94 -37.74 1.76
C ILE A 172 -5.98 -36.86 3.02
N PHE A 173 -4.93 -36.10 3.27
CA PHE A 173 -4.82 -35.20 4.43
C PHE A 173 -5.65 -33.93 4.29
N GLY A 174 -5.98 -33.50 3.08
CA GLY A 174 -6.82 -32.35 2.79
C GLY A 174 -7.26 -32.35 1.34
N LEU A 175 -8.48 -31.89 1.11
CA LEU A 175 -9.00 -31.58 -0.21
C LEU A 175 -8.93 -30.05 -0.37
N ARG A 176 -8.31 -29.62 -1.45
CA ARG A 176 -8.36 -28.22 -1.83
C ARG A 176 -9.74 -27.95 -2.43
N GLN A 177 -10.54 -27.24 -1.70
CA GLN A 177 -11.84 -26.78 -2.19
C GLN A 177 -11.63 -25.33 -2.69
N PRO A 178 -11.67 -25.07 -4.00
CA PRO A 178 -11.64 -23.73 -4.50
C PRO A 178 -12.88 -23.00 -3.96
N SER A 179 -12.67 -22.03 -3.07
CA SER A 179 -13.73 -21.10 -2.73
C SER A 179 -13.88 -20.17 -3.92
N LEU A 180 -14.89 -20.39 -4.74
CA LEU A 180 -15.15 -19.56 -5.92
C LEU A 180 -15.37 -18.08 -5.56
N ILE A 181 -15.72 -17.79 -4.32
CA ILE A 181 -15.98 -16.42 -3.83
C ILE A 181 -15.03 -16.08 -2.69
N VAL A 182 -14.41 -14.92 -2.81
CA VAL A 182 -13.52 -14.31 -1.82
C VAL A 182 -14.10 -12.99 -1.38
N ALA A 183 -14.30 -12.83 -0.07
CA ALA A 183 -14.69 -11.56 0.52
C ALA A 183 -13.43 -10.80 0.96
N ILE A 184 -13.31 -9.55 0.52
CA ILE A 184 -12.22 -8.64 0.88
C ILE A 184 -12.85 -7.37 1.43
N ASN A 185 -12.50 -7.00 2.66
CA ASN A 185 -12.99 -5.77 3.28
C ASN A 185 -11.92 -4.67 3.14
N ASN A 186 -12.29 -3.55 2.53
CA ASN A 186 -11.51 -2.32 2.54
C ASN A 186 -12.04 -1.43 3.67
N SER A 187 -11.34 -1.39 4.78
CA SER A 187 -11.69 -0.56 5.94
C SER A 187 -11.17 0.89 5.83
N GLY A 188 -10.57 1.23 4.69
CA GLY A 188 -10.06 2.57 4.41
C GLY A 188 -11.15 3.60 4.10
N ALA A 189 -10.73 4.82 3.82
CA ALA A 189 -11.62 5.94 3.50
C ALA A 189 -11.89 6.11 1.99
N VAL A 190 -11.15 5.41 1.14
CA VAL A 190 -11.21 5.54 -0.33
C VAL A 190 -11.07 4.18 -1.01
N ASP A 191 -11.47 4.14 -2.28
CA ASP A 191 -11.21 2.99 -3.13
C ASP A 191 -9.70 2.84 -3.35
N VAL A 192 -9.20 1.59 -3.27
CA VAL A 192 -7.77 1.31 -3.42
C VAL A 192 -7.51 0.31 -4.53
N GLY A 193 -6.39 0.47 -5.21
CA GLY A 193 -5.88 -0.54 -6.12
C GLY A 193 -5.35 -1.75 -5.36
N MET A 194 -5.23 -2.87 -6.06
CA MET A 194 -4.74 -4.13 -5.52
C MET A 194 -3.73 -4.79 -6.44
N LYS A 195 -2.90 -5.64 -5.87
CA LYS A 195 -2.02 -6.54 -6.59
C LYS A 195 -2.68 -7.92 -6.62
N ILE A 196 -3.03 -8.40 -7.81
CA ILE A 196 -3.62 -9.72 -8.04
C ILE A 196 -2.52 -10.65 -8.51
N ILE A 197 -2.41 -11.82 -7.90
CA ILE A 197 -1.47 -12.84 -8.31
C ILE A 197 -2.25 -14.07 -8.73
N PHE A 198 -2.10 -14.45 -10.00
CA PHE A 198 -2.54 -15.74 -10.52
C PHE A 198 -1.37 -16.70 -10.51
N ARG A 199 -1.50 -17.82 -9.82
CA ARG A 199 -0.49 -18.89 -9.79
C ARG A 199 -1.08 -20.17 -10.35
N ALA A 200 -0.36 -20.80 -11.27
CA ALA A 200 -0.76 -22.04 -11.88
C ALA A 200 -0.10 -23.24 -11.18
N ASN A 201 -0.89 -24.16 -10.63
CA ASN A 201 -0.40 -25.45 -10.09
C ASN A 201 -0.38 -26.56 -11.14
N GLY A 202 -1.04 -26.37 -12.24
CA GLY A 202 -1.09 -27.20 -13.44
C GLY A 202 -1.38 -26.34 -14.65
N THR A 203 -1.50 -26.94 -15.82
CA THR A 203 -1.86 -26.20 -17.04
C THR A 203 -3.30 -25.65 -16.91
N LEU A 204 -3.48 -24.37 -17.18
CA LEU A 204 -4.78 -23.70 -17.25
C LEU A 204 -4.77 -22.63 -18.35
N SER A 205 -5.94 -22.11 -18.75
CA SER A 205 -6.03 -21.02 -19.72
C SER A 205 -7.03 -19.95 -19.30
N GLY A 206 -6.75 -18.69 -19.66
CA GLY A 206 -7.62 -17.57 -19.48
C GLY A 206 -7.99 -17.25 -18.02
N PRO A 207 -7.02 -17.13 -17.09
CA PRO A 207 -7.32 -16.81 -15.70
C PRO A 207 -8.00 -15.45 -15.59
N SER A 208 -9.00 -15.35 -14.70
CA SER A 208 -9.79 -14.15 -14.49
C SER A 208 -10.19 -13.95 -13.03
N LEU A 209 -10.42 -12.70 -12.67
CA LEU A 209 -11.00 -12.29 -11.40
C LEU A 209 -12.17 -11.37 -11.69
N ILE A 210 -13.33 -11.65 -11.11
CA ILE A 210 -14.60 -10.97 -11.36
C ILE A 210 -15.07 -10.37 -10.03
N ASN A 211 -15.38 -9.08 -10.01
CA ASN A 211 -16.08 -8.46 -8.90
C ASN A 211 -17.56 -8.82 -9.02
N VAL A 212 -18.09 -9.57 -8.05
CA VAL A 212 -19.48 -10.07 -8.08
C VAL A 212 -20.49 -8.94 -7.94
N ASN A 213 -20.13 -7.89 -7.19
CA ASN A 213 -21.03 -6.76 -6.92
C ASN A 213 -21.22 -5.89 -8.17
N THR A 214 -20.13 -5.63 -8.91
CA THR A 214 -20.13 -4.70 -10.06
C THR A 214 -20.17 -5.40 -11.41
N GLN A 215 -19.96 -6.72 -11.46
CA GLN A 215 -19.80 -7.56 -12.65
C GLN A 215 -18.57 -7.17 -13.51
N LYS A 216 -17.70 -6.31 -13.01
CA LYS A 216 -16.44 -5.94 -13.65
C LYS A 216 -15.43 -7.07 -13.47
N TYR A 217 -14.60 -7.29 -14.47
CA TYR A 217 -13.63 -8.38 -14.45
C TYR A 217 -12.25 -7.95 -14.95
N PHE A 218 -11.24 -8.72 -14.56
CA PHE A 218 -9.92 -8.66 -15.13
C PHE A 218 -9.52 -10.07 -15.60
N LYS A 219 -9.16 -10.21 -16.87
CA LYS A 219 -8.81 -11.47 -17.51
C LYS A 219 -7.49 -11.37 -18.27
N VAL A 220 -6.72 -12.44 -18.25
CA VAL A 220 -5.47 -12.57 -19.02
C VAL A 220 -5.65 -13.68 -20.04
N ASN A 221 -5.70 -13.34 -21.34
CA ASN A 221 -5.89 -14.27 -22.46
C ASN A 221 -4.58 -15.03 -22.74
N LYS A 222 -4.17 -15.91 -21.83
CA LYS A 222 -2.93 -16.70 -21.93
C LYS A 222 -3.13 -18.07 -21.29
N SER A 223 -2.54 -19.10 -21.92
CA SER A 223 -2.36 -20.39 -21.27
C SER A 223 -1.16 -20.34 -20.35
N MET A 224 -1.36 -20.75 -19.09
CA MET A 224 -0.33 -20.85 -18.07
C MET A 224 0.13 -22.29 -17.90
N GLN A 225 1.41 -22.44 -17.60
CA GLN A 225 2.02 -23.74 -17.26
C GLN A 225 2.14 -23.90 -15.75
N ALA A 226 2.31 -25.12 -15.26
CA ALA A 226 2.58 -25.37 -13.85
C ALA A 226 3.79 -24.58 -13.35
N GLY A 227 3.65 -23.89 -12.23
CA GLY A 227 4.67 -23.03 -11.64
C GLY A 227 4.76 -21.62 -12.24
N GLU A 228 3.95 -21.30 -13.26
CA GLU A 228 3.87 -19.93 -13.79
C GLU A 228 3.06 -19.04 -12.85
N GLU A 229 3.53 -17.81 -12.66
CA GLU A 229 2.87 -16.78 -11.86
C GLU A 229 2.65 -15.52 -12.70
N ILE A 230 1.45 -14.96 -12.65
CA ILE A 230 1.12 -13.67 -13.27
C ILE A 230 0.75 -12.67 -12.18
N VAL A 231 1.48 -11.58 -12.13
CA VAL A 231 1.26 -10.45 -11.21
C VAL A 231 0.61 -9.32 -11.97
N ILE A 232 -0.54 -8.89 -11.50
CA ILE A 232 -1.32 -7.77 -12.04
C ILE A 232 -1.39 -6.69 -10.96
N ASP A 233 -0.89 -5.51 -11.24
CA ASP A 233 -0.99 -4.36 -10.37
C ASP A 233 -2.04 -3.40 -10.92
N THR A 234 -3.06 -3.10 -10.12
CA THR A 234 -4.16 -2.21 -10.52
C THR A 234 -4.06 -0.83 -9.88
N ILE A 235 -2.99 -0.57 -9.10
CA ILE A 235 -2.75 0.73 -8.45
C ILE A 235 -2.65 1.81 -9.52
N ILE A 236 -3.34 2.91 -9.31
CA ILE A 236 -3.32 4.05 -10.24
C ILE A 236 -1.90 4.62 -10.30
N GLY A 237 -1.37 4.75 -11.53
CA GLY A 237 0.01 5.17 -11.76
C GLY A 237 1.04 4.02 -11.84
N GLU A 238 0.70 2.81 -11.36
CA GLU A 238 1.63 1.66 -11.32
C GLU A 238 1.12 0.44 -12.11
N LYS A 239 0.11 0.63 -12.96
CA LYS A 239 -0.56 -0.45 -13.69
C LYS A 239 0.42 -1.29 -14.52
N LYS A 240 0.51 -2.59 -14.21
CA LYS A 240 1.37 -3.53 -14.91
C LYS A 240 0.80 -4.95 -14.91
N ILE A 241 1.25 -5.76 -15.88
CA ILE A 241 1.00 -7.19 -15.94
C ILE A 241 2.35 -7.86 -16.22
N GLN A 242 2.83 -8.64 -15.29
CA GLN A 242 4.12 -9.35 -15.38
C GLN A 242 3.89 -10.84 -15.16
N GLY A 243 4.49 -11.66 -16.02
CA GLY A 243 4.49 -13.12 -15.85
C GLY A 243 5.88 -13.62 -15.53
N THR A 244 5.98 -14.53 -14.59
CA THR A 244 7.23 -15.22 -14.21
C THR A 244 7.08 -16.71 -14.42
N LEU A 245 7.97 -17.29 -15.21
CA LEU A 245 8.08 -18.73 -15.43
C LEU A 245 9.55 -19.14 -15.34
N ASN A 246 9.86 -20.15 -14.54
CA ASN A 246 11.23 -20.66 -14.34
C ASN A 246 12.24 -19.55 -13.95
N GLY A 247 11.81 -18.57 -13.14
CA GLY A 247 12.64 -17.45 -12.70
C GLY A 247 12.82 -16.32 -13.73
N VAL A 248 12.26 -16.46 -14.94
CA VAL A 248 12.30 -15.42 -15.98
C VAL A 248 11.02 -14.61 -15.93
N THR A 249 11.15 -13.30 -15.69
CA THR A 249 10.03 -12.36 -15.67
C THR A 249 9.91 -11.64 -17.00
N SER A 250 8.69 -11.54 -17.51
CA SER A 250 8.37 -10.91 -18.81
C SER A 250 7.12 -10.04 -18.69
N ASN A 251 7.02 -9.04 -19.56
CA ASN A 251 5.84 -8.20 -19.65
C ASN A 251 4.71 -8.92 -20.39
N TYR A 252 3.58 -9.14 -19.68
CA TYR A 252 2.40 -9.82 -20.21
C TYR A 252 1.25 -8.86 -20.54
N PHE A 253 1.48 -7.58 -20.63
CA PHE A 253 0.46 -6.57 -20.92
C PHE A 253 -0.33 -6.86 -22.22
N LYS A 254 0.33 -7.43 -23.23
CA LYS A 254 -0.28 -7.85 -24.50
C LYS A 254 -1.37 -8.92 -24.38
N TYR A 255 -1.36 -9.67 -23.30
CA TYR A 255 -2.36 -10.72 -23.05
C TYR A 255 -3.58 -10.22 -22.26
N ARG A 256 -3.61 -8.93 -21.91
CA ARG A 256 -4.80 -8.35 -21.27
C ARG A 256 -5.99 -8.50 -22.20
N ASP A 257 -7.09 -9.01 -21.69
CA ASP A 257 -8.38 -8.98 -22.40
C ASP A 257 -8.85 -7.53 -22.58
N LEU A 258 -9.35 -7.19 -23.78
CA LEU A 258 -9.75 -5.81 -24.11
C LEU A 258 -10.96 -5.31 -23.30
N GLY A 259 -11.84 -6.23 -22.88
CA GLY A 259 -12.98 -5.92 -22.01
C GLY A 259 -12.62 -5.82 -20.53
N SER A 260 -11.37 -6.14 -20.14
CA SER A 260 -10.95 -6.11 -18.74
C SER A 260 -10.90 -4.69 -18.20
N GLU A 261 -11.42 -4.49 -16.99
CA GLU A 261 -11.26 -3.26 -16.22
C GLU A 261 -10.23 -3.43 -15.10
N TRP A 262 -9.52 -2.35 -14.78
CA TRP A 262 -8.58 -2.33 -13.65
C TRP A 262 -9.37 -2.31 -12.35
N LEU A 263 -9.60 -3.50 -11.80
CA LEU A 263 -10.42 -3.68 -10.60
C LEU A 263 -9.85 -2.88 -9.43
N GLN A 264 -10.75 -2.25 -8.68
CA GLN A 264 -10.45 -1.53 -7.45
C GLN A 264 -11.24 -2.17 -6.30
N LEU A 265 -10.74 -2.05 -5.09
CA LEU A 265 -11.46 -2.39 -3.86
C LEU A 265 -12.21 -1.16 -3.39
N SER A 266 -13.53 -1.17 -3.55
CA SER A 266 -14.38 -0.12 -3.00
C SER A 266 -14.39 -0.17 -1.48
N VAL A 267 -14.68 0.95 -0.84
CA VAL A 267 -14.82 1.01 0.63
C VAL A 267 -15.88 0.01 1.09
N GLY A 268 -15.57 -0.75 2.14
CA GLY A 268 -16.42 -1.80 2.68
C GLY A 268 -16.18 -3.17 2.03
N ASP A 269 -17.21 -4.00 2.00
CA ASP A 269 -17.12 -5.39 1.57
C ASP A 269 -17.15 -5.54 0.05
N ASN A 270 -16.14 -6.22 -0.48
CA ASN A 270 -15.99 -6.56 -1.89
C ASN A 270 -16.02 -8.07 -2.05
N LEU A 271 -16.85 -8.57 -2.96
CA LEU A 271 -16.94 -9.97 -3.29
C LEU A 271 -16.32 -10.24 -4.65
N PHE A 272 -15.31 -11.10 -4.70
CA PHE A 272 -14.65 -11.52 -5.93
C PHE A 272 -14.87 -13.00 -6.19
N ARG A 273 -15.04 -13.34 -7.46
CA ARG A 273 -15.00 -14.71 -7.96
C ARG A 273 -13.83 -14.84 -8.92
N TYR A 274 -13.00 -15.85 -8.74
CA TYR A 274 -12.00 -16.20 -9.75
C TYR A 274 -12.51 -17.32 -10.66
N ASP A 275 -11.99 -17.35 -11.89
CA ASP A 275 -12.35 -18.34 -12.90
C ASP A 275 -11.20 -18.53 -13.91
N ALA A 276 -11.29 -19.53 -14.74
CA ALA A 276 -10.43 -19.73 -15.89
C ALA A 276 -11.23 -20.38 -17.02
N ASP A 277 -10.85 -20.13 -18.26
CA ASP A 277 -11.53 -20.74 -19.43
C ASP A 277 -11.41 -22.27 -19.42
N GLN A 278 -10.28 -22.80 -18.90
CA GLN A 278 -10.04 -24.24 -18.75
C GLN A 278 -9.22 -24.52 -17.50
N ASN A 279 -9.54 -25.61 -16.81
CA ASN A 279 -8.82 -26.15 -15.65
C ASN A 279 -8.71 -25.14 -14.50
N ALA A 280 -9.80 -24.49 -14.15
CA ALA A 280 -9.87 -23.48 -13.07
C ALA A 280 -9.43 -24.04 -11.70
N GLU A 281 -9.49 -25.36 -11.51
CA GLU A 281 -8.99 -26.08 -10.33
C GLU A 281 -7.48 -25.95 -10.13
N ASN A 282 -6.73 -25.66 -11.21
CA ASN A 282 -5.28 -25.45 -11.17
C ASN A 282 -4.92 -24.00 -10.84
N LEU A 283 -5.89 -23.07 -10.75
CA LEU A 283 -5.66 -21.67 -10.49
C LEU A 283 -5.66 -21.37 -8.98
N GLU A 284 -4.63 -20.69 -8.52
CA GLU A 284 -4.59 -20.02 -7.21
C GLU A 284 -4.62 -18.51 -7.43
N VAL A 285 -5.42 -17.83 -6.63
CA VAL A 285 -5.50 -16.37 -6.66
C VAL A 285 -5.16 -15.80 -5.30
N TYR A 286 -4.26 -14.83 -5.28
CA TYR A 286 -3.94 -14.04 -4.11
C TYR A 286 -4.19 -12.58 -4.43
N VAL A 287 -4.78 -11.87 -3.48
CA VAL A 287 -5.00 -10.43 -3.57
C VAL A 287 -4.26 -9.75 -2.43
N TYR A 288 -3.44 -8.76 -2.78
CA TYR A 288 -2.70 -7.94 -1.85
C TYR A 288 -3.15 -6.50 -1.99
N TYR A 289 -3.33 -5.80 -0.89
CA TYR A 289 -3.77 -4.42 -0.87
C TYR A 289 -3.36 -3.72 0.43
N ASN A 290 -3.36 -2.39 0.41
CA ASN A 290 -3.18 -1.58 1.59
C ASN A 290 -4.36 -0.62 1.70
N ASN A 291 -5.00 -0.60 2.86
CA ASN A 291 -6.02 0.40 3.15
C ASN A 291 -5.39 1.79 3.23
N LYS A 292 -6.17 2.80 2.85
CA LYS A 292 -5.78 4.20 2.91
C LYS A 292 -6.77 5.00 3.74
N TYR A 293 -6.28 5.88 4.61
CA TYR A 293 -7.06 6.63 5.57
C TYR A 293 -6.81 8.12 5.44
N LEU A 294 -7.84 8.93 5.68
CA LEU A 294 -7.73 10.38 5.73
C LEU A 294 -6.96 10.86 6.95
N GLU A 295 -7.11 10.14 8.07
CA GLU A 295 -6.50 10.49 9.35
C GLU A 295 -5.94 9.25 10.03
N VAL A 296 -4.94 9.45 10.87
CA VAL A 296 -4.46 8.40 11.78
C VAL A 296 -5.43 8.36 12.95
N GLN A 297 -6.12 7.24 13.13
CA GLN A 297 -6.95 7.03 14.32
C GLN A 297 -6.03 6.98 15.54
N GLU A 298 -6.09 7.99 16.37
CA GLU A 298 -5.53 7.93 17.71
C GLU A 298 -6.51 7.12 18.57
N CYS A 299 -6.15 5.86 18.84
CA CYS A 299 -6.80 5.14 19.93
C CYS A 299 -6.32 5.79 21.23
N TYR A 300 -7.20 6.56 21.86
CA TYR A 300 -7.03 7.05 23.24
C TYR A 300 -7.21 5.90 24.23
#